data_3002c8c6fdbc611b8ad50575d18113b5
#
_entry.id   3002c8c6fdbc611b8ad50575d18113b5
#
_cell.length_a   1.000
_cell.length_b   1.000
_cell.length_c   1.000
_cell.angle_alpha   90.00
_cell.angle_beta   90.00
_cell.angle_gamma   90.00
#
_symmetry.space_group_name_H-M   'P 1'
#
loop_
_entity.id
_entity.type
_entity.pdbx_description
1 polymer ?
#
loop_
_entity_poly.entity_id
_entity_poly.type
_entity_poly.pdbx_seq_one_letter_code
_entity_poly.pdbx_strand_id
1 'polypeptide(L)'
;MQVPIIQARRGGPCSTRAALQVAGRLLALLLLAWSPAALAAADAPQLSIHDPVIAKDGDLYYLFSTGPGITIYSSPDLVNWTHRGRVFPGEPAWAKSVAPAFDGHIWAPDIVRHDGWFYLYYSVSSFGKNTSAIGVTVSRTLDPASPDYGWEDQGIVLQSVPNRDLWNAIDPHVIADRDGTRWMSFGSFWGGLKLVKLDATGTRLAEPQVWHSIAKRERSVLADDTLAGSAEIEAPFIFERGGYYYLFVSWDKCCQGAKSTYKMMVGRSDRLTGPYFDKTGKSLAEGGGTLLLAGNERFAGVGHNSVYTFDGRDWLVFHAYETADRGLQKLKVLELRWDASGWPVVDPGDLDRFVSRRVDPGPAHP
;
A
#
# COMPACT_ATOMS: atom_id res chain seq x y z
N MET A 1 38.15 -65.07 45.58
CA MET A 1 39.35 -65.71 45.12
C MET A 1 40.24 -64.61 44.51
N GLN A 2 41.23 -64.32 45.26
CA GLN A 2 42.61 -63.98 44.96
C GLN A 2 42.93 -62.79 44.03
N VAL A 3 43.43 -61.81 44.72
CA VAL A 3 44.42 -60.79 44.26
C VAL A 3 45.75 -61.49 43.92
N PRO A 4 46.62 -60.99 43.06
CA PRO A 4 47.80 -60.42 43.65
C PRO A 4 48.30 -59.07 43.13
N ILE A 5 48.85 -58.37 44.03
CA ILE A 5 49.74 -57.23 44.04
C ILE A 5 51.12 -57.62 43.44
N ILE A 6 51.84 -56.71 42.79
CA ILE A 6 53.30 -56.53 42.81
C ILE A 6 53.62 -55.15 42.19
N GLN A 7 54.00 -54.22 42.92
CA GLN A 7 55.34 -53.69 43.39
C GLN A 7 56.02 -52.72 42.43
N ALA A 8 56.33 -51.60 43.03
CA ALA A 8 57.04 -50.44 42.54
C ALA A 8 58.50 -50.71 42.21
N ARG A 9 59.10 -49.96 41.30
CA ARG A 9 60.52 -49.59 41.38
C ARG A 9 60.70 -48.10 41.11
N ARG A 10 61.52 -47.54 42.02
CA ARG A 10 62.07 -46.20 42.05
C ARG A 10 63.14 -46.03 40.98
N GLY A 11 63.36 -44.88 40.46
CA GLY A 11 64.53 -44.45 39.71
C GLY A 11 64.50 -42.94 39.50
N GLY A 12 65.42 -42.30 40.14
CA GLY A 12 65.58 -40.91 40.44
C GLY A 12 65.98 -39.97 39.26
N PRO A 13 66.47 -38.80 39.58
CA PRO A 13 66.13 -37.59 38.82
C PRO A 13 67.23 -37.25 37.82
N CYS A 14 66.82 -36.59 36.72
CA CYS A 14 67.71 -35.76 35.92
C CYS A 14 67.07 -34.51 35.46
N SER A 15 67.73 -33.48 35.79
CA SER A 15 67.51 -32.08 35.52
C SER A 15 67.37 -31.73 34.02
N THR A 16 66.67 -30.75 33.67
CA THR A 16 67.09 -29.48 33.08
C THR A 16 66.18 -28.94 31.99
N ARG A 17 65.92 -27.68 32.21
CA ARG A 17 65.69 -26.60 31.24
C ARG A 17 64.29 -26.44 30.60
N ALA A 18 63.79 -25.45 31.17
CA ALA A 18 62.78 -24.59 30.60
C ALA A 18 62.82 -24.47 29.05
N ALA A 19 61.72 -24.81 28.40
CA ALA A 19 61.32 -24.19 27.15
C ALA A 19 60.02 -23.50 27.44
N LEU A 20 60.05 -22.18 27.56
CA LEU A 20 58.88 -21.32 27.48
C LEU A 20 58.28 -21.51 26.13
N GLN A 21 57.23 -22.29 25.97
CA GLN A 21 56.30 -22.19 24.86
C GLN A 21 55.26 -21.18 25.23
N VAL A 22 55.42 -20.01 24.64
CA VAL A 22 54.41 -18.96 24.58
C VAL A 22 53.22 -19.55 23.84
N ALA A 23 52.24 -20.03 24.57
CA ALA A 23 50.93 -20.33 24.04
C ALA A 23 50.30 -18.98 23.66
N GLY A 24 50.50 -18.57 22.41
CA GLY A 24 49.77 -17.45 21.81
C GLY A 24 48.29 -17.77 21.87
N ARG A 25 47.60 -17.20 22.83
CA ARG A 25 46.15 -17.08 22.80
C ARG A 25 45.82 -16.17 21.60
N LEU A 26 45.50 -16.79 20.48
CA LEU A 26 44.74 -16.15 19.42
C LEU A 26 43.35 -15.86 20.01
N LEU A 27 43.24 -14.72 20.66
CA LEU A 27 41.99 -14.06 20.92
C LEU A 27 41.50 -13.60 19.53
N ALA A 28 40.69 -14.45 18.86
CA ALA A 28 39.91 -14.01 17.71
C ALA A 28 38.94 -12.97 18.23
N LEU A 29 39.34 -11.70 18.18
CA LEU A 29 38.43 -10.57 18.21
C LEU A 29 37.55 -10.68 16.97
N LEU A 30 36.40 -11.35 17.12
CA LEU A 30 35.25 -11.12 16.28
C LEU A 30 34.82 -9.66 16.51
N LEU A 31 35.52 -8.75 15.85
CA LEU A 31 34.96 -7.44 15.51
C LEU A 31 33.75 -7.72 14.61
N LEU A 32 32.58 -7.85 15.24
CA LEU A 32 31.33 -7.59 14.60
C LEU A 32 31.46 -6.17 14.04
N ALA A 33 31.90 -6.07 12.79
CA ALA A 33 31.79 -4.85 12.02
C ALA A 33 30.31 -4.56 11.93
N TRP A 34 29.79 -3.79 12.86
CA TRP A 34 28.50 -3.13 12.67
C TRP A 34 28.67 -2.26 11.42
N SER A 35 28.09 -2.74 10.33
CA SER A 35 28.09 -1.96 9.09
C SER A 35 27.50 -0.58 9.41
N PRO A 36 28.19 0.52 9.08
CA PRO A 36 27.66 1.87 9.28
C PRO A 36 26.29 2.05 8.59
N ALA A 37 25.98 1.25 7.56
CA ALA A 37 24.68 1.17 6.93
C ALA A 37 23.55 0.72 7.87
N ALA A 38 23.82 -0.18 8.83
CA ALA A 38 22.82 -0.62 9.81
C ALA A 38 22.52 0.47 10.85
N LEU A 39 23.52 1.25 11.25
CA LEU A 39 23.32 2.39 12.16
C LEU A 39 22.56 3.54 11.45
N ALA A 40 22.94 3.86 10.21
CA ALA A 40 22.25 4.88 9.42
C ALA A 40 20.78 4.55 9.15
N ALA A 41 20.44 3.25 9.00
CA ALA A 41 19.07 2.80 8.81
C ALA A 41 18.22 2.87 10.09
N ALA A 42 18.84 2.82 11.28
CA ALA A 42 18.11 2.92 12.56
C ALA A 42 17.59 4.35 12.84
N ASP A 43 18.30 5.37 12.35
CA ASP A 43 17.96 6.79 12.53
C ASP A 43 17.24 7.41 11.34
N ALA A 44 17.00 6.66 10.27
CA ALA A 44 16.33 7.16 9.09
C ALA A 44 14.86 7.56 9.43
N PRO A 45 14.39 8.72 8.94
CA PRO A 45 13.03 9.16 9.22
C PRO A 45 12.01 8.19 8.63
N GLN A 46 10.90 8.02 9.33
CA GLN A 46 9.79 7.23 8.80
C GLN A 46 9.25 7.87 7.51
N LEU A 47 8.90 7.00 6.56
CA LEU A 47 8.37 7.46 5.28
C LEU A 47 6.98 8.04 5.46
N SER A 48 6.81 9.33 5.12
CA SER A 48 5.53 10.00 5.13
C SER A 48 4.85 9.80 3.78
N ILE A 49 3.75 9.06 3.76
CA ILE A 49 3.04 8.62 2.56
C ILE A 49 1.53 8.71 2.78
N HIS A 50 0.81 9.14 1.74
CA HIS A 50 -0.65 9.13 1.67
C HIS A 50 -1.11 8.31 0.45
N ASP A 51 -2.16 7.47 0.60
CA ASP A 51 -2.77 6.64 -0.44
C ASP A 51 -1.74 5.77 -1.20
N PRO A 52 -1.03 4.87 -0.50
CA PRO A 52 0.04 4.09 -1.10
C PRO A 52 -0.46 2.94 -1.95
N VAL A 53 0.17 2.76 -3.13
CA VAL A 53 0.06 1.55 -3.95
C VAL A 53 1.44 1.05 -4.33
N ILE A 54 1.57 -0.25 -4.53
CA ILE A 54 2.86 -0.90 -4.80
C ILE A 54 2.76 -1.79 -6.04
N ALA A 55 3.80 -1.76 -6.87
CA ALA A 55 4.03 -2.76 -7.91
C ALA A 55 5.44 -3.32 -7.80
N LYS A 56 5.65 -4.56 -8.27
CA LYS A 56 6.97 -5.18 -8.37
C LYS A 56 7.44 -5.15 -9.81
N ASP A 57 8.66 -4.66 -10.05
CA ASP A 57 9.33 -4.74 -11.35
C ASP A 57 10.77 -5.24 -11.12
N GLY A 58 11.12 -6.38 -11.71
CA GLY A 58 12.33 -7.10 -11.35
C GLY A 58 12.37 -7.48 -9.88
N ASP A 59 13.49 -7.14 -9.21
CA ASP A 59 13.72 -7.44 -7.79
C ASP A 59 13.29 -6.32 -6.84
N LEU A 60 12.75 -5.22 -7.38
CA LEU A 60 12.36 -4.05 -6.60
C LEU A 60 10.84 -3.88 -6.52
N TYR A 61 10.40 -3.43 -5.36
CA TYR A 61 9.07 -2.89 -5.14
C TYR A 61 9.08 -1.40 -5.41
N TYR A 62 8.08 -0.91 -6.14
CA TYR A 62 7.90 0.50 -6.44
C TYR A 62 6.61 0.98 -5.79
N LEU A 63 6.73 2.04 -4.99
CA LEU A 63 5.63 2.68 -4.28
C LEU A 63 5.26 3.98 -4.99
N PHE A 64 3.97 4.16 -5.21
CA PHE A 64 3.37 5.39 -5.72
C PHE A 64 2.42 5.94 -4.67
N SER A 65 2.34 7.27 -4.57
CA SER A 65 1.53 7.92 -3.53
C SER A 65 0.99 9.26 -3.98
N THR A 66 -0.12 9.64 -3.36
CA THR A 66 -0.65 11.01 -3.44
C THR A 66 0.44 12.05 -3.19
N GLY A 67 0.48 13.07 -4.04
CA GLY A 67 1.45 14.15 -3.91
C GLY A 67 1.62 14.98 -5.19
N PRO A 68 2.51 15.98 -5.18
CA PRO A 68 2.84 16.74 -6.37
C PRO A 68 3.40 15.83 -7.47
N GLY A 69 2.60 15.55 -8.50
CA GLY A 69 2.99 14.72 -9.65
C GLY A 69 3.13 13.23 -9.34
N ILE A 70 2.55 12.69 -8.27
CA ILE A 70 2.69 11.31 -7.77
C ILE A 70 4.14 10.94 -7.50
N THR A 71 4.49 10.84 -6.23
CA THR A 71 5.85 10.51 -5.79
C THR A 71 6.15 9.03 -5.94
N ILE A 72 7.37 8.72 -6.39
CA ILE A 72 7.86 7.36 -6.60
C ILE A 72 8.97 7.05 -5.59
N TYR A 73 8.86 5.90 -4.94
CA TYR A 73 9.93 5.29 -4.14
C TYR A 73 10.18 3.87 -4.63
N SER A 74 11.37 3.33 -4.35
CA SER A 74 11.64 1.90 -4.55
C SER A 74 12.25 1.27 -3.29
N SER A 75 12.02 -0.02 -3.11
CA SER A 75 12.51 -0.79 -1.97
C SER A 75 12.85 -2.22 -2.40
N PRO A 76 13.92 -2.82 -1.85
CA PRO A 76 14.17 -4.25 -2.02
C PRO A 76 13.40 -5.13 -1.02
N ASP A 77 12.83 -4.54 0.07
CA ASP A 77 12.39 -5.28 1.26
C ASP A 77 11.06 -4.77 1.87
N LEU A 78 10.36 -3.83 1.22
CA LEU A 78 9.13 -3.18 1.70
C LEU A 78 9.29 -2.33 2.97
N VAL A 79 10.50 -2.18 3.48
CA VAL A 79 10.83 -1.45 4.71
C VAL A 79 11.68 -0.22 4.43
N ASN A 80 12.73 -0.38 3.63
CA ASN A 80 13.71 0.64 3.33
C ASN A 80 13.45 1.23 1.94
N TRP A 81 13.03 2.49 1.87
CA TRP A 81 12.53 3.13 0.67
C TRP A 81 13.44 4.25 0.19
N THR A 82 13.83 4.20 -1.08
CA THR A 82 14.64 5.23 -1.76
C THR A 82 13.75 6.04 -2.69
N HIS A 83 13.83 7.36 -2.60
CA HIS A 83 13.10 8.26 -3.50
C HIS A 83 13.62 8.16 -4.95
N ARG A 84 12.70 8.05 -5.93
CA ARG A 84 13.00 7.87 -7.36
C ARG A 84 12.49 9.00 -8.26
N GLY A 85 11.85 10.01 -7.69
CA GLY A 85 11.27 11.10 -8.45
C GLY A 85 9.74 11.09 -8.43
N ARG A 86 9.14 11.43 -9.54
CA ARG A 86 7.69 11.54 -9.70
C ARG A 86 7.24 11.07 -11.09
N VAL A 87 5.99 10.66 -11.20
CA VAL A 87 5.36 10.24 -12.46
C VAL A 87 5.20 11.43 -13.41
N PHE A 88 4.65 12.53 -12.90
CA PHE A 88 4.44 13.74 -13.67
C PHE A 88 5.43 14.83 -13.25
N PRO A 89 6.24 15.34 -14.17
CA PRO A 89 7.09 16.49 -13.88
C PRO A 89 6.31 17.81 -13.72
N GLY A 90 5.09 17.85 -14.28
CA GLY A 90 4.14 18.96 -14.24
C GLY A 90 2.72 18.47 -14.04
N GLU A 91 1.74 19.33 -14.28
CA GLU A 91 0.32 18.97 -14.21
C GLU A 91 -0.11 18.23 -15.50
N PRO A 92 -1.03 17.22 -15.42
CA PRO A 92 -1.69 16.70 -16.61
C PRO A 92 -2.35 17.84 -17.40
N ALA A 93 -2.15 17.90 -18.72
CA ALA A 93 -2.58 19.03 -19.55
C ALA A 93 -4.08 19.35 -19.47
N TRP A 94 -4.89 18.32 -19.16
CA TRP A 94 -6.33 18.42 -19.05
C TRP A 94 -6.84 18.78 -17.65
N ALA A 95 -5.98 18.72 -16.61
CA ALA A 95 -6.38 18.77 -15.22
C ALA A 95 -7.24 20.00 -14.87
N LYS A 96 -6.80 21.20 -15.24
CA LYS A 96 -7.52 22.44 -14.95
C LYS A 96 -8.79 22.64 -15.76
N SER A 97 -8.95 21.95 -16.89
CA SER A 97 -10.21 21.98 -17.64
C SER A 97 -11.33 21.20 -16.92
N VAL A 98 -10.96 20.21 -16.13
CA VAL A 98 -11.91 19.40 -15.32
C VAL A 98 -12.08 20.01 -13.93
N ALA A 99 -10.99 20.27 -13.23
CA ALA A 99 -10.95 20.80 -11.87
C ALA A 99 -10.21 22.17 -11.86
N PRO A 100 -10.92 23.28 -12.09
CA PRO A 100 -10.28 24.61 -12.20
C PRO A 100 -9.47 25.02 -10.97
N ALA A 101 -9.81 24.50 -9.79
CA ALA A 101 -9.07 24.73 -8.53
C ALA A 101 -7.98 23.68 -8.26
N PHE A 102 -7.62 22.84 -9.23
CA PHE A 102 -6.53 21.90 -9.11
C PHE A 102 -5.19 22.62 -8.93
N ASP A 103 -4.41 22.19 -7.95
CA ASP A 103 -3.19 22.84 -7.47
C ASP A 103 -1.90 22.03 -7.77
N GLY A 104 -1.98 21.01 -8.62
CA GLY A 104 -0.85 20.13 -8.96
C GLY A 104 -0.71 18.91 -8.03
N HIS A 105 -1.58 18.77 -7.05
CA HIS A 105 -1.58 17.63 -6.12
C HIS A 105 -2.45 16.49 -6.68
N ILE A 106 -1.83 15.47 -7.26
CA ILE A 106 -2.50 14.32 -7.86
C ILE A 106 -2.75 13.28 -6.77
N TRP A 107 -3.98 12.71 -6.73
CA TRP A 107 -4.43 11.88 -5.61
C TRP A 107 -4.58 10.42 -5.99
N ALA A 108 -4.45 9.56 -4.96
CA ALA A 108 -4.90 8.18 -4.92
C ALA A 108 -4.58 7.39 -6.19
N PRO A 109 -3.29 7.15 -6.48
CA PRO A 109 -2.93 6.31 -7.62
C PRO A 109 -3.33 4.85 -7.39
N ASP A 110 -3.58 4.13 -8.50
CA ASP A 110 -3.60 2.67 -8.56
C ASP A 110 -2.70 2.18 -9.69
N ILE A 111 -1.99 1.07 -9.51
CA ILE A 111 -1.06 0.57 -10.49
C ILE A 111 -1.28 -0.91 -10.77
N VAL A 112 -1.45 -1.24 -12.05
CA VAL A 112 -1.59 -2.62 -12.52
C VAL A 112 -0.68 -2.90 -13.69
N ARG A 113 -0.24 -4.16 -13.84
CA ARG A 113 0.53 -4.61 -15.00
C ARG A 113 -0.35 -5.42 -15.94
N HIS A 114 -0.34 -5.07 -17.23
CA HIS A 114 -1.08 -5.80 -18.26
C HIS A 114 -0.35 -5.72 -19.60
N ASP A 115 -0.24 -6.84 -20.30
CA ASP A 115 0.40 -6.96 -21.62
C ASP A 115 1.79 -6.30 -21.71
N GLY A 116 2.58 -6.45 -20.65
CA GLY A 116 3.95 -5.91 -20.58
C GLY A 116 4.04 -4.42 -20.29
N TRP A 117 2.91 -3.76 -20.01
CA TRP A 117 2.85 -2.36 -19.62
C TRP A 117 2.36 -2.23 -18.17
N PHE A 118 2.83 -1.18 -17.49
CA PHE A 118 2.26 -0.68 -16.25
C PHE A 118 1.27 0.43 -16.58
N TYR A 119 0.07 0.32 -16.04
CA TYR A 119 -1.00 1.31 -16.10
C TYR A 119 -1.12 1.93 -14.72
N LEU A 120 -0.90 3.23 -14.60
CA LEU A 120 -1.10 3.96 -13.38
C LEU A 120 -2.29 4.89 -13.55
N TYR A 121 -3.39 4.55 -12.87
CA TYR A 121 -4.59 5.37 -12.78
C TYR A 121 -4.40 6.38 -11.66
N TYR A 122 -4.98 7.55 -11.80
CA TYR A 122 -4.79 8.64 -10.86
C TYR A 122 -5.98 9.59 -10.85
N SER A 123 -6.14 10.35 -9.75
CA SER A 123 -7.27 11.25 -9.54
C SER A 123 -6.84 12.71 -9.60
N VAL A 124 -7.58 13.50 -10.35
CA VAL A 124 -7.51 14.96 -10.40
C VAL A 124 -8.81 15.52 -9.84
N SER A 125 -8.72 16.30 -8.77
CA SER A 125 -9.88 16.83 -8.06
C SER A 125 -9.55 18.10 -7.28
N SER A 126 -10.54 18.61 -6.55
CA SER A 126 -10.40 19.64 -5.52
C SER A 126 -11.12 19.20 -4.26
N PHE A 127 -10.54 19.47 -3.08
CA PHE A 127 -11.05 18.99 -1.81
C PHE A 127 -12.53 19.37 -1.57
N GLY A 128 -13.34 18.38 -1.20
CA GLY A 128 -14.76 18.55 -0.92
C GLY A 128 -15.64 18.77 -2.15
N LYS A 129 -15.13 18.51 -3.37
CA LYS A 129 -15.85 18.64 -4.64
C LYS A 129 -15.89 17.29 -5.35
N ASN A 130 -16.90 17.10 -6.20
CA ASN A 130 -16.93 16.05 -7.21
C ASN A 130 -16.73 16.58 -8.64
N THR A 131 -16.07 17.75 -8.74
CA THR A 131 -15.48 18.24 -10.00
C THR A 131 -14.17 17.50 -10.18
N SER A 132 -14.23 16.25 -10.65
CA SER A 132 -13.13 15.31 -10.58
C SER A 132 -13.02 14.46 -11.83
N ALA A 133 -11.82 13.95 -12.10
CA ALA A 133 -11.60 12.92 -13.11
C ALA A 133 -10.51 11.93 -12.70
N ILE A 134 -10.68 10.70 -13.17
CA ILE A 134 -9.65 9.67 -13.15
C ILE A 134 -8.98 9.66 -14.51
N GLY A 135 -7.66 9.85 -14.54
CA GLY A 135 -6.80 9.67 -15.70
C GLY A 135 -6.01 8.38 -15.62
N VAL A 136 -5.31 8.04 -16.70
CA VAL A 136 -4.37 6.92 -16.75
C VAL A 136 -3.11 7.30 -17.52
N THR A 137 -1.96 6.89 -17.00
CA THR A 137 -0.66 6.99 -17.67
C THR A 137 0.00 5.61 -17.71
N VAL A 138 0.86 5.38 -18.70
CA VAL A 138 1.46 4.06 -18.93
C VAL A 138 2.98 4.13 -19.02
N SER A 139 3.66 3.07 -18.60
CA SER A 139 5.11 2.88 -18.75
C SER A 139 5.43 1.40 -19.01
N ARG A 140 6.53 1.12 -19.73
CA ARG A 140 6.97 -0.26 -19.95
C ARG A 140 7.71 -0.85 -18.76
N THR A 141 8.36 -0.01 -17.97
CA THR A 141 9.11 -0.39 -16.78
C THR A 141 8.98 0.66 -15.69
N LEU A 142 9.24 0.27 -14.47
CA LEU A 142 9.27 1.18 -13.31
C LEU A 142 10.69 1.60 -12.94
N ASP A 143 11.71 1.03 -13.59
CA ASP A 143 13.11 1.37 -13.36
C ASP A 143 13.52 2.66 -14.11
N PRO A 144 13.78 3.77 -13.40
CA PRO A 144 14.18 5.03 -14.03
C PRO A 144 15.53 4.96 -14.77
N ALA A 145 16.34 3.94 -14.54
CA ALA A 145 17.60 3.74 -15.25
C ALA A 145 17.43 3.01 -16.60
N SER A 146 16.27 2.42 -16.85
CA SER A 146 15.99 1.72 -18.11
C SER A 146 15.76 2.72 -19.26
N PRO A 147 16.24 2.42 -20.48
CA PRO A 147 15.92 3.21 -21.66
C PRO A 147 14.43 3.17 -22.04
N ASP A 148 13.71 2.14 -21.58
CA ASP A 148 12.27 2.00 -21.81
C ASP A 148 11.41 2.69 -20.74
N TYR A 149 12.05 3.39 -19.78
CA TYR A 149 11.34 4.15 -18.75
C TYR A 149 10.76 5.45 -19.32
N GLY A 150 9.48 5.66 -19.05
CA GLY A 150 8.81 6.90 -19.41
C GLY A 150 7.29 6.74 -19.20
N TRP A 151 6.68 7.77 -18.64
CA TRP A 151 5.23 7.80 -18.41
C TRP A 151 4.54 8.57 -19.53
N GLU A 152 3.59 7.91 -20.20
CA GLU A 152 2.80 8.48 -21.30
C GLU A 152 1.36 8.66 -20.84
N ASP A 153 0.92 9.91 -20.64
CA ASP A 153 -0.46 10.23 -20.23
C ASP A 153 -1.45 9.89 -21.36
N GLN A 154 -2.40 9.00 -21.07
CA GLN A 154 -3.47 8.58 -21.99
C GLN A 154 -4.74 9.42 -21.83
N GLY A 155 -4.73 10.40 -20.90
CA GLY A 155 -5.85 11.28 -20.63
C GLY A 155 -6.92 10.69 -19.70
N ILE A 156 -8.13 11.22 -19.82
CA ILE A 156 -9.26 10.95 -18.92
C ILE A 156 -9.91 9.60 -19.26
N VAL A 157 -10.09 8.75 -18.25
CA VAL A 157 -10.90 7.52 -18.29
C VAL A 157 -12.35 7.82 -17.92
N LEU A 158 -12.55 8.60 -16.87
CA LEU A 158 -13.85 8.87 -16.24
C LEU A 158 -13.86 10.25 -15.60
N GLN A 159 -15.00 10.97 -15.70
CA GLN A 159 -15.17 12.30 -15.10
C GLN A 159 -16.51 12.42 -14.41
N SER A 160 -16.53 12.94 -13.18
CA SER A 160 -17.73 13.37 -12.48
C SER A 160 -17.96 14.88 -12.62
N VAL A 161 -19.23 15.26 -12.68
CA VAL A 161 -19.67 16.64 -12.81
C VAL A 161 -20.74 16.95 -11.77
N PRO A 162 -20.59 18.01 -10.95
CA PRO A 162 -21.57 18.42 -9.97
C PRO A 162 -22.96 18.60 -10.60
N ASN A 163 -24.01 18.31 -9.85
CA ASN A 163 -25.42 18.34 -10.26
C ASN A 163 -25.83 17.35 -11.37
N ARG A 164 -24.89 16.65 -11.99
CA ARG A 164 -25.16 15.57 -12.93
C ARG A 164 -24.94 14.21 -12.27
N ASP A 165 -23.86 14.09 -11.50
CA ASP A 165 -23.37 12.82 -10.98
C ASP A 165 -23.42 12.79 -9.46
N LEU A 166 -24.12 11.79 -8.91
CA LEU A 166 -24.15 11.53 -7.47
C LEU A 166 -23.05 10.51 -7.07
N TRP A 167 -21.85 10.78 -7.56
CA TRP A 167 -20.61 10.03 -7.25
C TRP A 167 -19.40 10.93 -7.53
N ASN A 168 -18.22 10.51 -7.07
CA ASN A 168 -16.99 11.27 -7.24
C ASN A 168 -15.96 10.42 -8.00
N ALA A 169 -15.41 10.94 -9.10
CA ALA A 169 -14.42 10.26 -9.93
C ALA A 169 -13.01 10.39 -9.33
N ILE A 170 -12.80 9.74 -8.17
CA ILE A 170 -11.49 9.62 -7.50
C ILE A 170 -11.34 8.21 -6.93
N ASP A 171 -10.16 7.90 -6.42
CA ASP A 171 -9.81 6.65 -5.76
C ASP A 171 -10.00 5.43 -6.66
N PRO A 172 -9.39 5.40 -7.86
CA PRO A 172 -9.48 4.26 -8.76
C PRO A 172 -8.77 3.04 -8.18
N HIS A 173 -9.35 1.87 -8.44
CA HIS A 173 -8.65 0.59 -8.35
C HIS A 173 -9.09 -0.30 -9.51
N VAL A 174 -8.13 -0.89 -10.21
CA VAL A 174 -8.39 -1.73 -11.39
C VAL A 174 -8.01 -3.18 -11.12
N ILE A 175 -8.94 -4.07 -11.45
CA ILE A 175 -8.78 -5.51 -11.33
C ILE A 175 -9.26 -6.23 -12.61
N ALA A 176 -8.61 -7.31 -12.99
CA ALA A 176 -9.14 -8.23 -13.99
C ALA A 176 -10.04 -9.28 -13.33
N ASP A 177 -11.21 -9.53 -13.90
CA ASP A 177 -12.04 -10.68 -13.55
C ASP A 177 -11.41 -11.97 -14.06
N ARG A 178 -11.92 -13.11 -13.64
CA ARG A 178 -11.45 -14.46 -14.02
C ARG A 178 -11.49 -14.73 -15.53
N ASP A 179 -12.31 -14.02 -16.27
CA ASP A 179 -12.37 -14.08 -17.73
C ASP A 179 -11.41 -13.11 -18.43
N GLY A 180 -10.60 -12.37 -17.66
CA GLY A 180 -9.67 -11.35 -18.15
C GLY A 180 -10.28 -9.98 -18.40
N THR A 181 -11.59 -9.82 -18.21
CA THR A 181 -12.27 -8.52 -18.32
C THR A 181 -11.78 -7.59 -17.22
N ARG A 182 -11.40 -6.37 -17.59
CA ARG A 182 -10.93 -5.35 -16.64
C ARG A 182 -12.07 -4.49 -16.14
N TRP A 183 -12.04 -4.24 -14.85
CA TRP A 183 -12.99 -3.43 -14.13
C TRP A 183 -12.29 -2.42 -13.26
N MET A 184 -12.87 -1.23 -13.12
CA MET A 184 -12.39 -0.19 -12.23
C MET A 184 -13.43 0.07 -11.15
N SER A 185 -13.07 -0.15 -9.88
CA SER A 185 -13.80 0.39 -8.75
C SER A 185 -13.29 1.78 -8.41
N PHE A 186 -14.18 2.67 -7.98
CA PHE A 186 -13.84 4.06 -7.65
C PHE A 186 -14.90 4.71 -6.79
N GLY A 187 -14.59 5.88 -6.26
CA GLY A 187 -15.56 6.74 -5.62
C GLY A 187 -15.22 7.13 -4.19
N SER A 188 -15.84 8.20 -3.76
CA SER A 188 -15.69 8.77 -2.44
C SER A 188 -16.96 9.54 -2.11
N PHE A 189 -17.53 9.32 -0.92
CA PHE A 189 -18.74 9.98 -0.40
C PHE A 189 -19.95 9.88 -1.35
N TRP A 190 -20.73 10.95 -1.50
CA TRP A 190 -21.95 11.07 -2.33
C TRP A 190 -22.84 9.81 -2.28
N GLY A 191 -23.10 9.22 -3.44
CA GLY A 191 -23.90 7.99 -3.61
C GLY A 191 -23.08 6.72 -3.53
N GLY A 192 -21.89 6.76 -2.89
CA GLY A 192 -21.02 5.60 -2.63
C GLY A 192 -20.18 5.16 -3.84
N LEU A 193 -19.65 3.98 -3.72
CA LEU A 193 -18.62 3.42 -4.58
C LEU A 193 -19.21 2.67 -5.76
N LYS A 194 -18.58 2.80 -6.91
CA LYS A 194 -19.01 2.24 -8.19
C LYS A 194 -17.98 1.24 -8.70
N LEU A 195 -18.43 0.34 -9.54
CA LEU A 195 -17.61 -0.55 -10.35
C LEU A 195 -18.04 -0.42 -11.79
N VAL A 196 -17.10 -0.15 -12.69
CA VAL A 196 -17.35 0.06 -14.13
C VAL A 196 -16.46 -0.86 -14.96
N LYS A 197 -16.98 -1.31 -16.09
CA LYS A 197 -16.22 -2.09 -17.03
C LYS A 197 -15.32 -1.18 -17.87
N LEU A 198 -14.05 -1.57 -18.02
CA LEU A 198 -13.11 -0.93 -18.94
C LEU A 198 -13.14 -1.62 -20.31
N ASP A 199 -12.72 -0.89 -21.33
CA ASP A 199 -12.51 -1.43 -22.67
C ASP A 199 -11.24 -2.33 -22.73
N ALA A 200 -11.00 -2.91 -23.88
CA ALA A 200 -9.85 -3.78 -24.09
C ALA A 200 -8.50 -3.05 -23.93
N THR A 201 -8.43 -1.74 -24.09
CA THR A 201 -7.22 -0.95 -23.90
C THR A 201 -6.95 -0.65 -22.42
N GLY A 202 -7.99 -0.66 -21.58
CA GLY A 202 -7.94 -0.22 -20.18
C GLY A 202 -7.84 1.29 -20.00
N THR A 203 -7.91 2.07 -21.08
CA THR A 203 -7.79 3.51 -21.03
C THR A 203 -9.12 4.25 -21.12
N ARG A 204 -10.23 3.51 -21.30
CA ARG A 204 -11.59 4.05 -21.43
C ARG A 204 -12.63 3.11 -20.83
N LEU A 205 -13.82 3.63 -20.60
CA LEU A 205 -14.97 2.80 -20.27
C LEU A 205 -15.36 1.93 -21.48
N ALA A 206 -15.84 0.71 -21.19
CA ALA A 206 -16.40 -0.16 -22.22
C ALA A 206 -17.68 0.43 -22.81
N GLU A 207 -17.94 0.13 -24.08
CA GLU A 207 -19.23 0.44 -24.74
C GLU A 207 -19.93 -0.88 -25.14
N PRO A 208 -21.19 -1.07 -24.77
CA PRO A 208 -22.02 -0.23 -23.90
C PRO A 208 -21.48 -0.20 -22.47
N GLN A 209 -21.68 0.93 -21.77
CA GLN A 209 -21.24 1.10 -20.39
C GLN A 209 -21.99 0.16 -19.44
N VAL A 210 -21.22 -0.45 -18.50
CA VAL A 210 -21.76 -1.32 -17.46
C VAL A 210 -21.35 -0.79 -16.09
N TRP A 211 -22.33 -0.50 -15.23
CA TRP A 211 -22.16 0.13 -13.93
C TRP A 211 -22.78 -0.71 -12.82
N HIS A 212 -22.07 -0.84 -11.70
CA HIS A 212 -22.56 -1.44 -10.47
C HIS A 212 -22.31 -0.51 -9.29
N SER A 213 -23.27 -0.43 -8.35
CA SER A 213 -23.06 0.19 -7.05
C SER A 213 -22.62 -0.90 -6.08
N ILE A 214 -21.39 -0.83 -5.58
CA ILE A 214 -20.77 -1.92 -4.82
C ILE A 214 -20.73 -1.68 -3.32
N ALA A 215 -20.69 -0.42 -2.86
CA ALA A 215 -20.75 -0.06 -1.46
C ALA A 215 -21.26 1.38 -1.29
N LYS A 216 -21.93 1.65 -0.17
CA LYS A 216 -22.31 3.01 0.22
C LYS A 216 -22.54 3.09 1.72
N ARG A 217 -22.55 4.28 2.27
CA ARG A 217 -23.12 4.59 3.57
C ARG A 217 -24.39 5.42 3.43
N GLU A 218 -25.15 5.49 4.50
CA GLU A 218 -26.36 6.28 4.51
C GLU A 218 -26.04 7.76 4.29
N ARG A 219 -26.76 8.38 3.35
CA ARG A 219 -26.71 9.80 3.04
C ARG A 219 -28.09 10.38 3.25
N SER A 220 -28.16 11.51 3.95
CA SER A 220 -29.44 12.21 4.14
C SER A 220 -30.11 12.50 2.80
N VAL A 221 -31.38 12.20 2.68
CA VAL A 221 -32.19 12.54 1.52
C VAL A 221 -32.37 14.05 1.33
N LEU A 222 -32.06 14.85 2.37
CA LEU A 222 -32.07 16.31 2.33
C LEU A 222 -30.69 16.91 2.05
N ALA A 223 -29.67 16.07 1.83
CA ALA A 223 -28.33 16.56 1.52
C ALA A 223 -28.31 17.21 0.14
N ASP A 224 -27.67 18.36 0.05
CA ASP A 224 -27.39 19.04 -1.22
C ASP A 224 -26.44 18.16 -2.08
N ASP A 225 -26.84 17.84 -3.30
CA ASP A 225 -26.09 16.96 -4.19
C ASP A 225 -24.77 17.55 -4.69
N THR A 226 -24.57 18.87 -4.52
CA THR A 226 -23.28 19.53 -4.79
C THR A 226 -22.26 19.34 -3.67
N LEU A 227 -22.67 18.79 -2.52
CA LEU A 227 -21.84 18.58 -1.34
C LEU A 227 -21.62 17.08 -1.08
N ALA A 228 -20.45 16.74 -0.55
CA ALA A 228 -20.10 15.37 -0.19
C ALA A 228 -21.09 14.73 0.78
N GLY A 229 -21.65 15.51 1.72
CA GLY A 229 -22.56 15.02 2.75
C GLY A 229 -21.82 14.27 3.85
N SER A 230 -22.56 13.39 4.55
CA SER A 230 -22.07 12.61 5.71
C SER A 230 -21.93 11.12 5.43
N ALA A 231 -21.86 10.73 4.16
CA ALA A 231 -21.70 9.32 3.76
C ALA A 231 -20.22 8.96 3.60
N GLU A 232 -19.44 9.12 4.68
CA GLU A 232 -17.99 8.95 4.67
C GLU A 232 -17.59 7.50 4.34
N ILE A 233 -17.42 7.20 3.05
CA ILE A 233 -16.90 5.97 2.47
C ILE A 233 -16.08 6.29 1.24
N GLU A 234 -14.88 5.69 1.09
CA GLU A 234 -14.01 5.90 -0.07
C GLU A 234 -12.99 4.79 -0.21
N ALA A 235 -12.04 4.94 -1.16
CA ALA A 235 -10.90 4.07 -1.37
C ALA A 235 -11.30 2.59 -1.55
N PRO A 236 -12.11 2.24 -2.55
CA PRO A 236 -12.43 0.84 -2.83
C PRO A 236 -11.21 0.12 -3.38
N PHE A 237 -10.90 -1.05 -2.81
CA PHE A 237 -9.88 -1.96 -3.34
C PHE A 237 -10.44 -3.38 -3.36
N ILE A 238 -10.38 -4.06 -4.51
CA ILE A 238 -10.89 -5.42 -4.65
C ILE A 238 -9.72 -6.39 -4.78
N PHE A 239 -9.72 -7.43 -3.97
CA PHE A 239 -8.70 -8.48 -3.98
C PHE A 239 -9.34 -9.85 -4.12
N GLU A 240 -8.85 -10.66 -5.07
CA GLU A 240 -9.33 -12.03 -5.24
C GLU A 240 -8.50 -13.01 -4.44
N ARG A 241 -9.18 -13.87 -3.65
CA ARG A 241 -8.55 -14.98 -2.94
C ARG A 241 -9.53 -16.11 -2.63
N GLY A 242 -9.08 -17.34 -2.83
CA GLY A 242 -9.82 -18.53 -2.40
C GLY A 242 -11.22 -18.65 -3.01
N GLY A 243 -11.42 -18.14 -4.21
CA GLY A 243 -12.70 -18.16 -4.91
C GLY A 243 -13.65 -17.02 -4.54
N TYR A 244 -13.21 -16.08 -3.69
CA TYR A 244 -13.96 -14.88 -3.34
C TYR A 244 -13.25 -13.61 -3.81
N TYR A 245 -14.03 -12.58 -4.08
CA TYR A 245 -13.59 -11.20 -4.20
C TYR A 245 -13.86 -10.47 -2.89
N TYR A 246 -12.86 -9.82 -2.34
CA TYR A 246 -12.93 -9.04 -1.11
C TYR A 246 -12.89 -7.57 -1.48
N LEU A 247 -13.94 -6.83 -1.15
CA LEU A 247 -13.99 -5.38 -1.31
C LEU A 247 -13.59 -4.73 0.01
N PHE A 248 -12.41 -4.12 0.03
CA PHE A 248 -11.94 -3.26 1.10
C PHE A 248 -12.39 -1.84 0.83
N VAL A 249 -12.80 -1.13 1.87
CA VAL A 249 -13.22 0.26 1.79
C VAL A 249 -12.78 0.98 3.05
N SER A 250 -12.62 2.28 2.97
CA SER A 250 -12.32 3.13 4.12
C SER A 250 -13.55 3.91 4.55
N TRP A 251 -13.84 3.89 5.85
CA TRP A 251 -14.93 4.63 6.47
C TRP A 251 -14.42 5.76 7.33
N ASP A 252 -15.31 6.74 7.57
CA ASP A 252 -15.12 7.92 8.38
C ASP A 252 -14.08 8.90 7.77
N LYS A 253 -13.43 9.74 8.58
CA LYS A 253 -12.70 10.89 8.06
C LYS A 253 -11.20 10.68 8.00
N CYS A 254 -10.63 10.79 6.80
CA CYS A 254 -9.20 10.99 6.60
C CYS A 254 -8.80 12.46 6.81
N CYS A 255 -7.53 12.76 6.56
CA CYS A 255 -7.02 14.08 6.22
C CYS A 255 -7.15 15.14 7.35
N GLN A 256 -7.33 14.70 8.60
CA GLN A 256 -7.42 15.55 9.79
C GLN A 256 -6.23 15.34 10.77
N GLY A 257 -5.15 14.71 10.28
CA GLY A 257 -3.99 14.39 11.11
C GLY A 257 -4.37 13.54 12.31
N ALA A 258 -3.95 13.91 13.51
CA ALA A 258 -4.26 13.20 14.76
C ALA A 258 -5.76 13.19 15.14
N LYS A 259 -6.61 13.90 14.41
CA LYS A 259 -8.07 13.88 14.59
C LYS A 259 -8.78 13.01 13.57
N SER A 260 -8.05 12.35 12.67
CA SER A 260 -8.61 11.41 11.70
C SER A 260 -9.26 10.24 12.42
N THR A 261 -10.41 9.78 11.89
CA THR A 261 -11.19 8.66 12.43
C THR A 261 -11.27 7.52 11.42
N TYR A 262 -10.49 7.60 10.36
CA TYR A 262 -10.42 6.66 9.25
C TYR A 262 -10.22 5.23 9.73
N LYS A 263 -10.94 4.27 9.14
CA LYS A 263 -10.84 2.85 9.45
C LYS A 263 -11.17 1.99 8.24
N MET A 264 -10.58 0.82 8.17
CA MET A 264 -10.77 -0.12 7.06
C MET A 264 -11.89 -1.11 7.35
N MET A 265 -12.81 -1.24 6.40
CA MET A 265 -13.91 -2.20 6.41
C MET A 265 -13.76 -3.16 5.24
N VAL A 266 -14.35 -4.35 5.35
CA VAL A 266 -14.31 -5.36 4.29
C VAL A 266 -15.63 -6.10 4.16
N GLY A 267 -15.97 -6.45 2.92
CA GLY A 267 -17.01 -7.41 2.57
C GLY A 267 -16.52 -8.36 1.49
N ARG A 268 -17.20 -9.47 1.27
CA ARG A 268 -16.82 -10.42 0.23
C ARG A 268 -18.00 -10.85 -0.66
N SER A 269 -17.68 -11.29 -1.87
CA SER A 269 -18.62 -11.82 -2.85
C SER A 269 -17.98 -12.98 -3.62
N ASP A 270 -18.77 -13.88 -4.17
CA ASP A 270 -18.33 -14.90 -5.14
C ASP A 270 -18.19 -14.36 -6.56
N ARG A 271 -18.65 -13.12 -6.81
CA ARG A 271 -18.60 -12.42 -8.09
C ARG A 271 -17.96 -11.04 -7.91
N LEU A 272 -17.14 -10.64 -8.88
CA LEU A 272 -16.51 -9.31 -8.91
C LEU A 272 -17.54 -8.17 -8.86
N THR A 273 -18.67 -8.33 -9.52
CA THR A 273 -19.74 -7.31 -9.56
C THR A 273 -20.59 -7.28 -8.28
N GLY A 274 -20.32 -8.13 -7.30
CA GLY A 274 -21.10 -8.21 -6.07
C GLY A 274 -22.40 -9.00 -6.20
N PRO A 275 -23.34 -8.87 -5.23
CA PRO A 275 -23.22 -8.01 -4.05
C PRO A 275 -22.15 -8.49 -3.07
N TYR A 276 -21.48 -7.54 -2.42
CA TYR A 276 -20.51 -7.81 -1.36
C TYR A 276 -21.22 -7.82 0.00
N PHE A 277 -20.99 -8.85 0.81
CA PHE A 277 -21.60 -8.99 2.12
C PHE A 277 -20.54 -8.96 3.23
N ASP A 278 -20.88 -8.38 4.36
CA ASP A 278 -20.10 -8.45 5.58
C ASP A 278 -20.28 -9.78 6.32
N LYS A 279 -19.58 -9.99 7.44
CA LYS A 279 -19.68 -11.22 8.26
C LYS A 279 -21.09 -11.46 8.84
N THR A 280 -21.93 -10.44 8.91
CA THR A 280 -23.31 -10.54 9.42
C THR A 280 -24.32 -10.82 8.31
N GLY A 281 -23.88 -10.83 7.04
CA GLY A 281 -24.75 -11.01 5.86
C GLY A 281 -25.38 -9.71 5.37
N LYS A 282 -24.98 -8.54 5.87
CA LYS A 282 -25.46 -7.26 5.38
C LYS A 282 -24.66 -6.81 4.17
N SER A 283 -25.36 -6.36 3.11
CA SER A 283 -24.72 -5.87 1.90
C SER A 283 -23.98 -4.54 2.13
N LEU A 284 -22.75 -4.42 1.58
CA LEU A 284 -22.02 -3.14 1.58
C LEU A 284 -22.75 -2.05 0.80
N ALA A 285 -23.53 -2.41 -0.22
CA ALA A 285 -24.40 -1.47 -0.93
C ALA A 285 -25.59 -0.97 -0.08
N GLU A 286 -25.81 -1.56 1.10
CA GLU A 286 -26.82 -1.19 2.09
C GLU A 286 -26.21 -0.72 3.42
N GLY A 287 -24.93 -0.34 3.39
CA GLY A 287 -24.19 0.16 4.55
C GLY A 287 -23.68 -0.94 5.49
N GLY A 288 -23.51 -2.17 5.00
CA GLY A 288 -22.76 -3.23 5.66
C GLY A 288 -21.25 -3.00 5.59
N GLY A 289 -20.51 -3.75 6.40
CA GLY A 289 -19.06 -3.75 6.43
C GLY A 289 -18.51 -4.39 7.70
N THR A 290 -17.59 -5.33 7.56
CA THR A 290 -16.85 -5.90 8.68
C THR A 290 -15.62 -5.06 8.97
N LEU A 291 -15.42 -4.64 10.21
CA LEU A 291 -14.19 -3.93 10.62
C LEU A 291 -12.98 -4.86 10.44
N LEU A 292 -11.99 -4.39 9.65
CA LEU A 292 -10.70 -5.06 9.50
C LEU A 292 -9.66 -4.46 10.44
N LEU A 293 -9.49 -3.13 10.39
CA LEU A 293 -8.52 -2.42 11.21
C LEU A 293 -9.02 -1.00 11.50
N ALA A 294 -8.83 -0.55 12.73
CA ALA A 294 -9.03 0.82 13.16
C ALA A 294 -7.74 1.36 13.78
N GLY A 295 -7.65 2.69 13.88
CA GLY A 295 -6.55 3.36 14.58
C GLY A 295 -6.52 3.02 16.07
N ASN A 296 -5.42 3.42 16.72
CA ASN A 296 -5.19 3.29 18.15
C ASN A 296 -4.66 4.63 18.72
N GLU A 297 -4.18 4.63 19.97
CA GLU A 297 -3.63 5.84 20.62
C GLU A 297 -2.43 6.43 19.88
N ARG A 298 -1.58 5.57 19.28
CA ARG A 298 -0.39 6.00 18.54
C ARG A 298 -0.72 6.41 17.10
N PHE A 299 -1.61 5.70 16.44
CA PHE A 299 -2.00 5.97 15.06
C PHE A 299 -3.51 6.24 15.00
N ALA A 300 -3.88 7.52 14.94
CA ALA A 300 -5.23 7.92 14.60
C ALA A 300 -5.50 7.54 13.14
N GLY A 301 -6.69 7.25 12.74
CA GLY A 301 -7.07 6.99 11.36
C GLY A 301 -6.11 6.10 10.54
N VAL A 302 -6.61 4.97 10.11
CA VAL A 302 -5.90 4.02 9.22
C VAL A 302 -6.78 3.71 8.02
N GLY A 303 -6.26 3.83 6.81
CA GLY A 303 -7.11 3.60 5.63
C GLY A 303 -6.41 3.81 4.31
N HIS A 304 -7.23 3.85 3.26
CA HIS A 304 -6.84 3.92 1.87
C HIS A 304 -5.85 2.79 1.55
N ASN A 305 -6.33 1.56 1.76
CA ASN A 305 -5.49 0.39 1.62
C ASN A 305 -5.47 -0.19 0.21
N SER A 306 -4.36 -0.79 -0.12
CA SER A 306 -4.18 -1.73 -1.22
C SER A 306 -3.73 -3.10 -0.68
N VAL A 307 -3.94 -4.16 -1.45
CA VAL A 307 -3.60 -5.54 -1.06
C VAL A 307 -2.86 -6.23 -2.20
N TYR A 308 -1.74 -6.86 -1.89
CA TYR A 308 -0.89 -7.54 -2.88
C TYR A 308 -0.40 -8.88 -2.38
N THR A 309 -0.22 -9.83 -3.29
CA THR A 309 0.52 -11.06 -3.03
C THR A 309 1.94 -10.93 -3.54
N PHE A 310 2.91 -10.88 -2.64
CA PHE A 310 4.34 -10.92 -2.97
C PHE A 310 5.00 -12.09 -2.27
N ASP A 311 5.76 -12.86 -3.03
CA ASP A 311 6.54 -14.00 -2.54
C ASP A 311 5.70 -14.99 -1.70
N GLY A 312 4.45 -15.24 -2.13
CA GLY A 312 3.52 -16.18 -1.52
C GLY A 312 2.83 -15.71 -0.24
N ARG A 313 3.00 -14.44 0.13
CA ARG A 313 2.32 -13.78 1.28
C ARG A 313 1.47 -12.64 0.81
N ASP A 314 0.37 -12.39 1.51
CA ASP A 314 -0.49 -11.26 1.23
C ASP A 314 -0.14 -10.09 2.16
N TRP A 315 -0.07 -8.91 1.57
CA TRP A 315 0.35 -7.68 2.23
C TRP A 315 -0.75 -6.63 2.14
N LEU A 316 -1.08 -6.03 3.28
CA LEU A 316 -1.95 -4.87 3.40
C LEU A 316 -1.07 -3.63 3.46
N VAL A 317 -1.22 -2.75 2.48
CA VAL A 317 -0.45 -1.51 2.35
C VAL A 317 -1.40 -0.34 2.54
N PHE A 318 -1.08 0.60 3.42
CA PHE A 318 -1.98 1.72 3.75
C PHE A 318 -1.22 2.87 4.42
N HIS A 319 -1.90 3.96 4.70
CA HIS A 319 -1.35 5.02 5.55
C HIS A 319 -2.05 5.08 6.92
N ALA A 320 -1.30 5.59 7.92
CA ALA A 320 -1.78 5.80 9.27
C ALA A 320 -1.24 7.12 9.82
N TYR A 321 -2.06 7.91 10.54
CA TYR A 321 -1.69 9.21 11.08
C TYR A 321 -1.04 9.07 12.45
N GLU A 322 0.28 9.31 12.56
CA GLU A 322 1.02 9.17 13.83
C GLU A 322 0.75 10.36 14.75
N THR A 323 0.10 10.12 15.87
CA THR A 323 -0.34 11.18 16.80
C THR A 323 0.83 11.96 17.39
N ALA A 324 1.91 11.27 17.74
CA ALA A 324 3.13 11.87 18.32
C ALA A 324 3.90 12.74 17.31
N ASP A 325 3.73 12.51 16.00
CA ASP A 325 4.34 13.32 14.95
C ASP A 325 3.31 14.26 14.30
N ARG A 326 2.54 14.97 15.10
CA ARG A 326 1.55 15.97 14.67
C ARG A 326 0.48 15.42 13.72
N GLY A 327 0.27 14.11 13.74
CA GLY A 327 -0.66 13.43 12.82
C GLY A 327 -0.14 13.32 11.40
N LEU A 328 1.17 13.33 11.18
CA LEU A 328 1.73 13.01 9.87
C LEU A 328 1.44 11.56 9.51
N GLN A 329 1.00 11.37 8.27
CA GLN A 329 0.72 10.06 7.74
C GLN A 329 2.01 9.25 7.53
N LYS A 330 1.98 7.98 7.89
CA LYS A 330 3.10 7.04 7.77
C LYS A 330 2.69 5.85 6.92
N LEU A 331 3.60 5.40 6.06
CA LEU A 331 3.43 4.14 5.34
C LEU A 331 3.37 2.96 6.31
N LYS A 332 2.40 2.10 6.12
CA LYS A 332 2.28 0.80 6.79
C LYS A 332 2.19 -0.31 5.75
N VAL A 333 2.95 -1.37 5.98
CA VAL A 333 2.93 -2.61 5.19
C VAL A 333 2.83 -3.76 6.17
N LEU A 334 1.67 -4.34 6.31
CA LEU A 334 1.40 -5.41 7.28
C LEU A 334 1.03 -6.71 6.58
N GLU A 335 1.39 -7.84 7.16
CA GLU A 335 0.96 -9.14 6.65
C GLU A 335 -0.56 -9.29 6.83
N LEU A 336 -1.26 -9.55 5.73
CA LEU A 336 -2.67 -9.88 5.73
C LEU A 336 -2.83 -11.39 5.82
N ARG A 337 -3.37 -11.86 6.94
CA ARG A 337 -3.65 -13.28 7.19
C ARG A 337 -5.13 -13.58 6.97
N TRP A 338 -5.46 -14.86 6.95
CA TRP A 338 -6.82 -15.34 6.69
C TRP A 338 -7.24 -16.30 7.78
N ASP A 339 -8.44 -16.08 8.35
CA ASP A 339 -9.01 -16.99 9.33
C ASP A 339 -9.53 -18.28 8.68
N ALA A 340 -9.92 -19.27 9.50
CA ALA A 340 -10.42 -20.55 9.01
C ALA A 340 -11.72 -20.43 8.16
N SER A 341 -12.43 -19.32 8.25
CA SER A 341 -13.63 -19.01 7.47
C SER A 341 -13.30 -18.23 6.18
N GLY A 342 -12.00 -17.98 5.91
CA GLY A 342 -11.51 -17.26 4.75
C GLY A 342 -11.68 -15.75 4.84
N TRP A 343 -11.80 -15.16 6.02
CA TRP A 343 -11.82 -13.71 6.16
C TRP A 343 -10.43 -13.15 6.45
N PRO A 344 -10.14 -11.94 5.92
CA PRO A 344 -8.85 -11.29 6.20
C PRO A 344 -8.73 -10.90 7.67
N VAL A 345 -7.53 -11.05 8.21
CA VAL A 345 -7.18 -10.72 9.60
C VAL A 345 -5.83 -10.01 9.63
N VAL A 346 -5.77 -8.93 10.39
CA VAL A 346 -4.53 -8.20 10.71
C VAL A 346 -4.32 -8.26 12.22
N ASP A 347 -3.10 -8.49 12.67
CA ASP A 347 -2.75 -8.31 14.08
C ASP A 347 -2.67 -6.80 14.38
N PRO A 348 -3.54 -6.23 15.24
CA PRO A 348 -3.51 -4.80 15.54
C PRO A 348 -2.17 -4.34 16.14
N GLY A 349 -1.43 -5.23 16.80
CA GLY A 349 -0.10 -4.92 17.34
C GLY A 349 0.96 -4.70 16.25
N ASP A 350 0.76 -5.22 15.02
CA ASP A 350 1.68 -4.97 13.91
C ASP A 350 1.66 -3.50 13.47
N LEU A 351 0.55 -2.80 13.71
CA LEU A 351 0.43 -1.36 13.43
C LEU A 351 1.52 -0.54 14.16
N ASP A 352 1.79 -0.89 15.41
CA ASP A 352 2.81 -0.20 16.21
C ASP A 352 4.23 -0.70 15.93
N ARG A 353 4.38 -1.98 15.56
CA ARG A 353 5.69 -2.61 15.31
C ARG A 353 6.29 -2.23 13.96
N PHE A 354 5.46 -2.06 12.94
CA PHE A 354 5.96 -1.76 11.60
C PHE A 354 6.44 -0.32 11.47
N VAL A 355 7.68 -0.16 11.00
CA VAL A 355 8.32 1.14 10.74
C VAL A 355 8.93 1.11 9.34
N SER A 356 8.37 1.89 8.42
CA SER A 356 9.00 2.17 7.14
C SER A 356 10.10 3.22 7.29
N ARG A 357 11.15 3.16 6.49
CA ARG A 357 12.27 4.09 6.55
C ARG A 357 12.52 4.70 5.18
N ARG A 358 12.77 6.00 5.16
CA ARG A 358 13.35 6.66 4.00
C ARG A 358 14.86 6.53 4.08
N VAL A 359 15.47 5.94 3.06
CA VAL A 359 16.92 5.89 2.90
C VAL A 359 17.30 6.79 1.72
N ASP A 360 18.27 7.69 1.91
CA ASP A 360 18.77 8.50 0.80
C ASP A 360 19.58 7.59 -0.12
N PRO A 361 19.52 7.78 -1.44
CA PRO A 361 20.41 7.09 -2.34
C PRO A 361 21.84 7.45 -1.93
N GLY A 362 22.67 6.46 -1.67
CA GLY A 362 24.11 6.67 -1.49
C GLY A 362 24.68 7.48 -2.66
N PRO A 363 25.86 8.10 -2.50
CA PRO A 363 26.49 8.80 -3.60
C PRO A 363 26.53 7.86 -4.82
N ALA A 364 26.04 8.36 -5.96
CA ALA A 364 26.10 7.60 -7.21
C ALA A 364 27.57 7.18 -7.41
N HIS A 365 27.81 5.89 -7.43
CA HIS A 365 29.12 5.39 -7.82
C HIS A 365 29.36 5.78 -9.28
N PRO A 366 30.50 6.42 -9.59
CA PRO A 366 30.82 6.89 -10.94
C PRO A 366 30.95 5.73 -11.93
#